data_0a945971e32710bdbf0d6fbef6aa0b8e
#
_entry.id   0a945971e32710bdbf0d6fbef6aa0b8e
#
_cell.length_a   1.000
_cell.length_b   1.000
_cell.length_c   1.000
_cell.angle_alpha   90.00
_cell.angle_beta   90.00
_cell.angle_gamma   90.00
#
_symmetry.space_group_name_H-M   'P 1'
#
loop_
_entity.id
_entity.type
_entity.pdbx_description
1 polymer ?
#
loop_
_entity_poly.entity_id
_entity_poly.type
_entity_poly.pdbx_seq_one_letter_code
_entity_poly.pdbx_strand_id
1 'polypeptide(L)'
;MKNYLNKKLISDIFFDLDHTLWDFNENSRHAFSKIFKIKKIDLELENFIKLYNTINQKYWKLYRENLISHQYLRIKRLEESFHLSGINLSSTDLDEINNLYIRLLTSFNNLIPGSLSLIKFLKRNY
;
A
#
# COMPACT_ATOMS: atom_id res chain seq x y z
N MET A 1 8.44 -17.75 29.86
CA MET A 1 7.79 -16.41 29.92
C MET A 1 6.44 -16.56 30.59
N LYS A 2 6.21 -15.91 31.72
CA LYS A 2 4.89 -15.88 32.35
C LYS A 2 3.94 -15.10 31.46
N ASN A 3 2.79 -15.72 31.09
CA ASN A 3 1.72 -15.04 30.35
C ASN A 3 1.16 -13.88 31.20
N TYR A 4 1.61 -12.66 30.92
CA TYR A 4 1.15 -11.46 31.63
C TYR A 4 -0.25 -11.01 31.17
N LEU A 5 -0.81 -11.64 30.13
CA LEU A 5 -2.15 -11.33 29.62
C LEU A 5 -3.17 -12.28 30.26
N ASN A 6 -4.01 -11.72 31.13
CA ASN A 6 -5.13 -12.47 31.67
C ASN A 6 -6.21 -12.60 30.58
N LYS A 7 -6.35 -13.80 29.99
CA LYS A 7 -7.30 -14.10 28.91
C LYS A 7 -8.75 -13.68 29.20
N LYS A 8 -9.15 -13.67 30.47
CA LYS A 8 -10.50 -13.26 30.89
C LYS A 8 -10.76 -11.77 30.81
N LEU A 9 -9.72 -10.94 30.66
CA LEU A 9 -9.81 -9.48 30.59
C LEU A 9 -9.71 -8.93 29.17
N ILE A 10 -9.41 -9.77 28.17
CA ILE A 10 -9.27 -9.36 26.78
C ILE A 10 -10.52 -9.82 26.05
N SER A 11 -11.34 -8.87 25.59
CA SER A 11 -12.52 -9.10 24.76
C SER A 11 -12.22 -8.90 23.27
N ASP A 12 -11.34 -7.96 22.96
CA ASP A 12 -11.07 -7.53 21.58
C ASP A 12 -9.57 -7.33 21.38
N ILE A 13 -9.10 -7.64 20.16
CA ILE A 13 -7.73 -7.40 19.72
C ILE A 13 -7.81 -6.66 18.38
N PHE A 14 -7.27 -5.45 18.33
CA PHE A 14 -7.23 -4.62 17.12
C PHE A 14 -5.86 -4.70 16.47
N PHE A 15 -5.85 -4.81 15.14
CA PHE A 15 -4.64 -4.78 14.34
C PHE A 15 -4.70 -3.63 13.34
N ASP A 16 -3.57 -2.97 13.14
CA ASP A 16 -3.32 -2.24 11.93
C ASP A 16 -3.16 -3.25 10.77
N LEU A 17 -3.51 -2.85 9.55
CA LEU A 17 -3.51 -3.75 8.40
C LEU A 17 -2.25 -3.57 7.55
N ASP A 18 -2.08 -2.38 6.96
CA ASP A 18 -1.00 -2.10 6.02
C ASP A 18 0.35 -2.07 6.74
N HIS A 19 1.34 -2.77 6.19
CA HIS A 19 2.68 -2.95 6.79
C HIS A 19 2.71 -3.67 8.15
N THR A 20 1.57 -4.18 8.61
CA THR A 20 1.44 -4.93 9.87
C THR A 20 1.05 -6.37 9.61
N LEU A 21 -0.08 -6.61 8.98
CA LEU A 21 -0.54 -7.95 8.58
C LEU A 21 -0.43 -8.16 7.07
N TRP A 22 -0.77 -7.14 6.31
CA TRP A 22 -0.81 -7.13 4.85
C TRP A 22 0.43 -6.43 4.31
N ASP A 23 1.14 -7.10 3.37
CA ASP A 23 2.38 -6.58 2.79
C ASP A 23 2.08 -5.57 1.69
N PHE A 24 1.86 -4.31 2.11
CA PHE A 24 1.57 -3.22 1.20
C PHE A 24 2.67 -3.05 0.12
N ASN A 25 3.94 -3.13 0.51
CA ASN A 25 5.04 -2.92 -0.42
C ASN A 25 5.07 -3.98 -1.52
N GLU A 26 4.93 -5.25 -1.16
CA GLU A 26 4.93 -6.35 -2.13
C GLU A 26 3.67 -6.32 -3.01
N ASN A 27 2.50 -6.06 -2.43
CA ASN A 27 1.25 -5.98 -3.19
C ASN A 27 1.25 -4.77 -4.14
N SER A 28 1.78 -3.62 -3.70
CA SER A 28 1.98 -2.43 -4.53
C SER A 28 2.96 -2.69 -5.69
N ARG A 29 4.08 -3.36 -5.42
CA ARG A 29 5.07 -3.76 -6.42
C ARG A 29 4.43 -4.62 -7.52
N HIS A 30 3.65 -5.62 -7.14
CA HIS A 30 2.91 -6.46 -8.10
C HIS A 30 1.90 -5.65 -8.92
N ALA A 31 1.18 -4.71 -8.29
CA ALA A 31 0.23 -3.85 -9.00
C ALA A 31 0.95 -3.01 -10.06
N PHE A 32 2.04 -2.33 -9.72
CA PHE A 32 2.82 -1.53 -10.68
C PHE A 32 3.45 -2.39 -11.78
N SER A 33 3.95 -3.59 -11.45
CA SER A 33 4.46 -4.52 -12.46
C SER A 33 3.41 -4.84 -13.53
N LYS A 34 2.15 -5.07 -13.12
CA LYS A 34 1.05 -5.28 -14.07
C LYS A 34 0.69 -4.01 -14.84
N ILE A 35 0.64 -2.85 -14.18
CA ILE A 35 0.36 -1.57 -14.83
C ILE A 35 1.38 -1.28 -15.93
N PHE A 36 2.67 -1.46 -15.63
CA PHE A 36 3.74 -1.23 -16.60
C PHE A 36 3.58 -2.10 -17.84
N LYS A 37 3.19 -3.38 -17.67
CA LYS A 37 2.91 -4.28 -18.79
C LYS A 37 1.68 -3.84 -19.60
N ILE A 38 0.57 -3.53 -18.92
CA ILE A 38 -0.69 -3.14 -19.57
C ILE A 38 -0.54 -1.83 -20.34
N LYS A 39 0.11 -0.84 -19.74
CA LYS A 39 0.29 0.50 -20.31
C LYS A 39 1.56 0.62 -21.15
N LYS A 40 2.35 -0.45 -21.30
CA LYS A 40 3.62 -0.47 -22.03
C LYS A 40 4.60 0.62 -21.55
N ILE A 41 4.69 0.77 -20.24
CA ILE A 41 5.58 1.72 -19.59
C ILE A 41 6.97 1.10 -19.47
N ASP A 42 7.95 1.76 -20.08
CA ASP A 42 9.36 1.34 -20.05
C ASP A 42 10.10 2.08 -18.93
N LEU A 43 9.93 1.60 -17.72
CA LEU A 43 10.65 2.05 -16.51
C LEU A 43 11.19 0.85 -15.75
N GLU A 44 12.33 1.03 -15.12
CA GLU A 44 12.86 0.03 -14.19
C GLU A 44 12.00 0.03 -12.91
N LEU A 45 11.34 -1.11 -12.65
CA LEU A 45 10.31 -1.23 -11.62
C LEU A 45 10.81 -0.91 -10.21
N GLU A 46 11.97 -1.45 -9.82
CA GLU A 46 12.47 -1.31 -8.46
C GLU A 46 12.87 0.14 -8.13
N ASN A 47 13.41 0.87 -9.10
CA ASN A 47 13.71 2.29 -8.95
C ASN A 47 12.42 3.12 -8.82
N PHE A 48 11.41 2.82 -9.66
CA PHE A 48 10.11 3.45 -9.56
C PHE A 48 9.46 3.19 -8.19
N ILE A 49 9.48 1.96 -7.70
CA ILE A 49 8.88 1.59 -6.40
C ILE A 49 9.55 2.32 -5.23
N LYS A 50 10.87 2.43 -5.21
CA LYS A 50 11.59 3.21 -4.19
C LYS A 50 11.14 4.66 -4.17
N LEU A 51 11.06 5.27 -5.35
CA LEU A 51 10.61 6.66 -5.51
C LEU A 51 9.15 6.81 -5.09
N TYR A 52 8.27 5.94 -5.60
CA TYR A 52 6.84 5.94 -5.27
C TYR A 52 6.60 5.81 -3.76
N ASN A 53 7.31 4.91 -3.07
CA ASN A 53 7.14 4.73 -1.62
C ASN A 53 7.47 6.01 -0.84
N THR A 54 8.54 6.71 -1.21
CA THR A 54 8.93 7.99 -0.60
C THR A 54 7.86 9.06 -0.83
N ILE A 55 7.38 9.19 -2.07
CA ILE A 55 6.36 10.16 -2.46
C ILE A 55 5.01 9.81 -1.79
N ASN A 56 4.64 8.55 -1.77
CA ASN A 56 3.43 8.07 -1.12
C ASN A 56 3.39 8.43 0.37
N GLN A 57 4.48 8.22 1.09
CA GLN A 57 4.60 8.61 2.50
C GLN A 57 4.46 10.12 2.70
N LYS A 58 5.06 10.92 1.83
CA LYS A 58 4.93 12.40 1.83
C LYS A 58 3.46 12.82 1.72
N TYR A 59 2.72 12.29 0.74
CA TYR A 59 1.33 12.67 0.53
C TYR A 59 0.40 12.15 1.64
N TRP A 60 0.64 10.96 2.17
CA TRP A 60 -0.08 10.46 3.33
C TRP A 60 0.15 11.31 4.59
N LYS A 61 1.36 11.84 4.79
CA LYS A 61 1.63 12.79 5.87
C LYS A 61 0.80 14.06 5.70
N LEU A 62 0.82 14.68 4.52
CA LEU A 62 0.02 15.87 4.23
C LEU A 62 -1.49 15.64 4.44
N TYR A 63 -1.99 14.48 4.06
CA TYR A 63 -3.38 14.11 4.27
C TYR A 63 -3.73 13.96 5.77
N ARG A 64 -2.89 13.29 6.55
CA ARG A 64 -3.10 13.17 8.01
C ARG A 64 -3.04 14.52 8.74
N GLU A 65 -2.31 15.47 8.20
CA GLU A 65 -2.24 16.85 8.70
C GLU A 65 -3.42 17.73 8.18
N ASN A 66 -4.38 17.16 7.45
CA ASN A 66 -5.52 17.83 6.84
C ASN A 66 -5.14 18.96 5.85
N LEU A 67 -3.96 18.89 5.24
CA LEU A 67 -3.48 19.88 4.27
C LEU A 67 -3.95 19.60 2.85
N ILE A 68 -4.35 18.37 2.55
CA ILE A 68 -4.81 17.94 1.22
C ILE A 68 -6.01 17.00 1.35
N SER A 69 -6.83 16.92 0.29
CA SER A 69 -7.91 15.94 0.20
C SER A 69 -7.38 14.54 -0.14
N HIS A 70 -8.18 13.51 0.17
CA HIS A 70 -7.87 12.14 -0.22
C HIS A 70 -7.80 11.96 -1.75
N GLN A 71 -8.67 12.64 -2.51
CA GLN A 71 -8.63 12.60 -3.97
C GLN A 71 -7.33 13.22 -4.50
N TYR A 72 -6.91 14.36 -3.96
CA TYR A 72 -5.65 15.01 -4.33
C TYR A 72 -4.45 14.09 -4.07
N LEU A 73 -4.38 13.46 -2.89
CA LEU A 73 -3.36 12.46 -2.54
C LEU A 73 -3.27 11.35 -3.59
N ARG A 74 -4.42 10.75 -3.95
CA ARG A 74 -4.47 9.60 -4.85
C ARG A 74 -3.88 9.89 -6.23
N ILE A 75 -4.15 11.07 -6.77
CA ILE A 75 -3.66 11.49 -8.09
C ILE A 75 -2.22 12.01 -8.01
N LYS A 76 -1.95 12.90 -7.07
CA LYS A 76 -0.66 13.61 -7.03
C LYS A 76 0.53 12.71 -6.69
N ARG A 77 0.35 11.70 -5.87
CA ARG A 77 1.42 10.72 -5.61
C ARG A 77 1.84 9.97 -6.88
N LEU A 78 0.89 9.66 -7.78
CA LEU A 78 1.19 9.01 -9.06
C LEU A 78 1.81 10.01 -10.03
N GLU A 79 1.19 11.18 -10.21
CA GLU A 79 1.68 12.24 -11.09
C GLU A 79 3.15 12.58 -10.79
N GLU A 80 3.48 12.86 -9.52
CA GLU A 80 4.85 13.19 -9.11
C GLU A 80 5.81 12.01 -9.32
N SER A 81 5.39 10.78 -9.02
CA SER A 81 6.22 9.59 -9.19
C SER A 81 6.58 9.34 -10.65
N PHE A 82 5.61 9.46 -11.56
CA PHE A 82 5.86 9.30 -12.99
C PHE A 82 6.67 10.47 -13.56
N HIS A 83 6.35 11.70 -13.17
CA HIS A 83 7.09 12.88 -13.60
C HIS A 83 8.58 12.78 -13.22
N LEU A 84 8.90 12.47 -11.98
CA LEU A 84 10.27 12.30 -11.51
C LEU A 84 10.98 11.06 -12.10
N SER A 85 10.21 10.12 -12.63
CA SER A 85 10.73 8.99 -13.42
C SER A 85 10.89 9.31 -14.91
N GLY A 86 10.65 10.55 -15.33
CA GLY A 86 10.80 11.02 -16.71
C GLY A 86 9.57 10.82 -17.59
N ILE A 87 8.41 10.48 -17.04
CA ILE A 87 7.16 10.29 -17.78
C ILE A 87 6.13 11.34 -17.36
N ASN A 88 5.68 12.15 -18.32
CA ASN A 88 4.58 13.08 -18.12
C ASN A 88 3.29 12.45 -18.63
N LEU A 89 2.39 12.11 -17.71
CA LEU A 89 1.09 11.54 -18.03
C LEU A 89 0.05 12.64 -18.24
N SER A 90 -0.89 12.39 -19.18
CA SER A 90 -2.10 13.20 -19.28
C SER A 90 -3.01 13.00 -18.07
N SER A 91 -3.96 13.90 -17.84
CA SER A 91 -4.96 13.75 -16.79
C SER A 91 -5.78 12.46 -16.96
N THR A 92 -6.11 12.12 -18.21
CA THR A 92 -6.84 10.87 -18.53
C THR A 92 -6.01 9.64 -18.18
N ASP A 93 -4.72 9.60 -18.55
CA ASP A 93 -3.84 8.48 -18.20
C ASP A 93 -3.64 8.35 -16.69
N LEU A 94 -3.52 9.47 -15.98
CA LEU A 94 -3.41 9.47 -14.51
C LEU A 94 -4.66 8.88 -13.85
N ASP A 95 -5.86 9.25 -14.31
CA ASP A 95 -7.12 8.71 -13.79
C ASP A 95 -7.24 7.20 -14.08
N GLU A 96 -6.89 6.78 -15.29
CA GLU A 96 -6.89 5.36 -15.66
C GLU A 96 -5.90 4.55 -14.82
N ILE A 97 -4.67 5.05 -14.66
CA ILE A 97 -3.63 4.37 -13.86
C ILE A 97 -4.05 4.33 -12.38
N ASN A 98 -4.62 5.42 -11.85
CA ASN A 98 -5.09 5.44 -10.48
C ASN A 98 -6.19 4.39 -10.23
N ASN A 99 -7.17 4.30 -11.12
CA ASN A 99 -8.25 3.33 -11.01
C ASN A 99 -7.73 1.89 -11.16
N LEU A 100 -6.81 1.68 -12.09
CA LEU A 100 -6.16 0.39 -12.30
C LEU A 100 -5.32 -0.01 -11.09
N TYR A 101 -4.55 0.93 -10.52
CA TYR A 101 -3.74 0.70 -9.34
C TYR A 101 -4.58 0.26 -8.14
N ILE A 102 -5.66 0.98 -7.81
CA ILE A 102 -6.53 0.62 -6.68
C ILE A 102 -7.13 -0.78 -6.87
N ARG A 103 -7.62 -1.08 -8.08
CA ARG A 103 -8.19 -2.39 -8.39
C ARG A 103 -7.16 -3.52 -8.30
N LEU A 104 -5.96 -3.31 -8.83
CA LEU A 104 -4.90 -4.33 -8.82
C LEU A 104 -4.31 -4.50 -7.42
N LEU A 105 -4.09 -3.40 -6.69
CA LEU A 105 -3.54 -3.44 -5.34
C LEU A 105 -4.36 -4.36 -4.42
N THR A 106 -5.68 -4.22 -4.46
CA THR A 106 -6.60 -5.03 -3.65
C THR A 106 -6.81 -6.46 -4.16
N SER A 107 -6.30 -6.79 -5.34
CA SER A 107 -6.35 -8.15 -5.89
C SER A 107 -5.22 -9.07 -5.41
N PHE A 108 -4.17 -8.50 -4.81
CA PHE A 108 -3.04 -9.26 -4.25
C PHE A 108 -3.22 -9.44 -2.74
N ASN A 109 -2.79 -10.59 -2.24
CA ASN A 109 -2.97 -10.98 -0.84
C ASN A 109 -1.67 -11.45 -0.18
N ASN A 110 -0.56 -10.81 -0.51
CA ASN A 110 0.70 -11.09 0.17
C ASN A 110 0.64 -10.57 1.62
N LEU A 111 0.96 -11.41 2.57
CA LEU A 111 0.96 -11.10 3.99
C LEU A 111 2.39 -10.92 4.50
N ILE A 112 2.53 -10.09 5.52
CA ILE A 112 3.78 -10.02 6.28
C ILE A 112 4.05 -11.40 6.90
N PRO A 113 5.28 -11.94 6.80
CA PRO A 113 5.63 -13.25 7.35
C PRO A 113 5.22 -13.37 8.82
N GLY A 114 4.54 -14.47 9.15
CA GLY A 114 4.04 -14.73 10.50
C GLY A 114 2.63 -14.21 10.81
N SER A 115 2.07 -13.30 10.01
CA SER A 115 0.75 -12.71 10.23
C SER A 115 -0.35 -13.75 10.37
N LEU A 116 -0.43 -14.69 9.43
CA LEU A 116 -1.45 -15.73 9.46
C LEU A 116 -1.29 -16.66 10.67
N SER A 117 -0.06 -17.00 11.03
CA SER A 117 0.24 -17.84 12.19
C SER A 117 -0.17 -17.14 13.49
N LEU A 118 0.11 -15.84 13.60
CA LEU A 118 -0.31 -15.02 14.73
C LEU A 118 -1.84 -15.00 14.88
N ILE A 119 -2.56 -14.70 13.82
CA ILE A 119 -4.04 -14.65 13.84
C ILE A 119 -4.62 -16.02 14.23
N LYS A 120 -4.10 -17.12 13.68
CA LYS A 120 -4.53 -18.46 14.05
C LYS A 120 -4.25 -18.78 15.52
N PHE A 121 -3.09 -18.36 16.03
CA PHE A 121 -2.75 -18.52 17.45
C PHE A 121 -3.72 -17.74 18.35
N LEU A 122 -3.98 -16.48 18.04
CA LEU A 122 -4.90 -15.64 18.80
C LEU A 122 -6.32 -16.21 18.79
N LYS A 123 -6.84 -16.62 17.64
CA LYS A 123 -8.17 -17.25 17.51
C LYS A 123 -8.34 -18.51 18.37
N ARG A 124 -7.26 -19.26 18.63
CA ARG A 124 -7.30 -20.48 19.45
C ARG A 124 -7.22 -20.18 20.94
N ASN A 125 -6.65 -19.05 21.31
CA ASN A 125 -6.27 -18.75 22.68
C ASN A 125 -7.12 -17.65 23.32
N TYR A 126 -7.84 -16.88 22.53
CA TYR A 126 -8.73 -15.78 22.92
C TYR A 126 -10.06 -15.87 22.18
#